data_a23237dc6dec612d41099b1c065bab10
#
_entry.id   a23237dc6dec612d41099b1c065bab10
#
_cell.length_a   1.000
_cell.length_b   1.000
_cell.length_c   1.000
_cell.angle_alpha   90.00
_cell.angle_beta   90.00
_cell.angle_gamma   90.00
#
_symmetry.space_group_name_H-M   'P 1'
#
loop_
_entity.id
_entity.type
_entity.pdbx_description
1 polymer ?
#
loop_
_entity_poly.entity_id
_entity_poly.type
_entity_poly.pdbx_seq_one_letter_code
_entity_poly.pdbx_strand_id
1 'polypeptide(L)'
;MTRAREHLHISWAIARNEGGRARRRSRFLADVVPDDSPASRIAPASKRAPRKGPTCRVCGSRLIDATATLLGRCADCPSDLDEGLLVALKEWRRTRADSKKVPAFVVFSDKTLLAIAEQRPTDSAALVSISGIGAAKLNEYGDEVIELVKSAGQK
;
A
#
# COMPACT_ATOMS: atom_id res chain seq x y z
N MET A 1 -31.70 -25.05 4.86
CA MET A 1 -32.86 -25.38 5.67
C MET A 1 -32.48 -25.32 7.14
N THR A 2 -33.15 -24.50 7.92
CA THR A 2 -32.97 -24.45 9.38
C THR A 2 -33.69 -25.64 10.03
N ARG A 3 -33.04 -26.25 11.04
CA ARG A 3 -33.62 -27.36 11.82
C ARG A 3 -34.32 -26.90 13.09
N ALA A 4 -34.46 -25.59 13.27
CA ALA A 4 -35.20 -25.05 14.42
C ALA A 4 -36.67 -25.36 14.30
N ARG A 5 -37.27 -25.95 15.36
CA ARG A 5 -38.69 -26.27 15.41
C ARG A 5 -39.55 -25.20 16.09
N GLU A 6 -38.97 -24.51 17.09
CA GLU A 6 -39.71 -23.52 17.88
C GLU A 6 -39.01 -22.16 17.93
N HIS A 7 -37.69 -22.12 18.14
CA HIS A 7 -36.96 -20.89 18.25
C HIS A 7 -35.66 -20.93 17.44
N LEU A 8 -35.37 -19.83 16.72
CA LEU A 8 -34.14 -19.60 16.00
C LEU A 8 -33.48 -18.35 16.54
N HIS A 9 -32.29 -18.50 17.13
CA HIS A 9 -31.47 -17.39 17.56
C HIS A 9 -30.43 -17.05 16.48
N ILE A 10 -30.45 -15.80 16.00
CA ILE A 10 -29.52 -15.30 15.03
C ILE A 10 -28.69 -14.20 15.69
N SER A 11 -27.39 -14.34 15.71
CA SER A 11 -26.47 -13.33 16.22
C SER A 11 -25.38 -13.01 15.21
N TRP A 12 -24.85 -11.80 15.25
CA TRP A 12 -23.71 -11.41 14.45
C TRP A 12 -22.82 -10.44 15.21
N ALA A 13 -21.51 -10.47 14.90
CA ALA A 13 -20.57 -9.57 15.52
C ALA A 13 -20.70 -8.15 14.92
N ILE A 14 -20.87 -7.16 15.77
CA ILE A 14 -20.96 -5.74 15.40
C ILE A 14 -19.58 -5.23 14.93
N ALA A 15 -18.52 -5.69 15.57
CA ALA A 15 -17.13 -5.38 15.22
C ALA A 15 -16.26 -6.60 15.48
N ARG A 16 -15.06 -6.64 14.89
CA ARG A 16 -14.10 -7.73 15.07
C ARG A 16 -13.36 -7.63 16.41
N ASN A 17 -13.08 -6.38 16.85
CA ASN A 17 -12.39 -6.05 18.10
C ASN A 17 -13.06 -4.82 18.71
N GLU A 18 -12.86 -4.56 20.00
CA GLU A 18 -13.29 -3.31 20.65
C GLU A 18 -12.73 -2.10 19.90
N GLY A 19 -13.58 -1.13 19.57
CA GLY A 19 -13.22 0.03 18.74
C GLY A 19 -13.04 -0.28 17.24
N GLY A 20 -13.27 -1.52 16.83
CA GLY A 20 -13.13 -1.94 15.43
C GLY A 20 -14.23 -1.38 14.51
N ARG A 21 -14.00 -1.51 13.21
CA ARG A 21 -14.96 -1.05 12.20
C ARG A 21 -16.29 -1.79 12.31
N ALA A 22 -17.39 -1.02 12.41
CA ALA A 22 -18.75 -1.61 12.42
C ALA A 22 -19.01 -2.45 11.17
N ARG A 23 -19.56 -3.64 11.39
CA ARG A 23 -19.93 -4.58 10.33
C ARG A 23 -21.42 -4.43 10.01
N ARG A 24 -21.74 -4.53 8.74
CA ARG A 24 -23.13 -4.60 8.30
C ARG A 24 -23.65 -6.02 8.47
N ARG A 25 -24.93 -6.18 8.86
CA ARG A 25 -25.62 -7.47 8.80
C ARG A 25 -25.61 -8.01 7.37
N SER A 26 -25.69 -9.32 7.22
CA SER A 26 -25.83 -9.95 5.91
C SER A 26 -27.13 -9.51 5.24
N ARG A 27 -27.07 -9.23 3.93
CA ARG A 27 -28.27 -8.93 3.12
C ARG A 27 -29.34 -10.05 3.17
N PHE A 28 -28.91 -11.28 3.40
CA PHE A 28 -29.81 -12.43 3.51
C PHE A 28 -30.63 -12.47 4.82
N LEU A 29 -30.33 -11.61 5.77
CA LEU A 29 -31.08 -11.47 7.01
C LEU A 29 -32.08 -10.32 6.96
N ALA A 30 -32.18 -9.60 5.84
CA ALA A 30 -33.05 -8.44 5.71
C ALA A 30 -34.53 -8.83 5.90
N ASP A 31 -34.92 -9.97 5.37
CA ASP A 31 -36.31 -10.45 5.42
C ASP A 31 -36.68 -11.17 6.75
N VAL A 32 -35.66 -11.55 7.54
CA VAL A 32 -35.86 -12.35 8.76
C VAL A 32 -35.71 -11.50 10.02
N VAL A 33 -34.91 -10.44 9.97
CA VAL A 33 -34.64 -9.56 11.12
C VAL A 33 -35.29 -8.19 10.88
N PRO A 34 -36.29 -7.80 11.68
CA PRO A 34 -36.95 -6.51 11.56
C PRO A 34 -35.96 -5.34 11.66
N ASP A 35 -36.28 -4.24 10.95
CA ASP A 35 -35.41 -3.05 10.93
C ASP A 35 -35.42 -2.28 12.25
N ASP A 36 -36.43 -2.49 13.09
CA ASP A 36 -36.57 -1.90 14.43
C ASP A 36 -35.78 -2.64 15.52
N SER A 37 -35.13 -3.75 15.19
CA SER A 37 -34.32 -4.50 16.16
C SER A 37 -33.19 -3.60 16.73
N PRO A 38 -32.83 -3.78 18.02
CA PRO A 38 -31.76 -2.98 18.65
C PRO A 38 -30.45 -3.00 17.86
N ALA A 39 -30.20 -4.09 17.14
CA ALA A 39 -29.03 -4.25 16.29
C ALA A 39 -29.08 -3.44 14.98
N SER A 40 -30.28 -3.00 14.55
CA SER A 40 -30.44 -2.14 13.36
C SER A 40 -30.15 -0.68 13.63
N ARG A 41 -30.18 -0.26 14.91
CA ARG A 41 -29.97 1.13 15.34
C ARG A 41 -28.51 1.58 15.38
N ILE A 42 -27.58 0.69 15.03
CA ILE A 42 -26.16 1.06 14.94
C ILE A 42 -25.98 1.95 13.72
N ALA A 43 -25.69 3.21 13.97
CA ALA A 43 -25.47 4.21 12.93
C ALA A 43 -24.49 3.67 11.86
N PRO A 44 -24.80 3.82 10.56
CA PRO A 44 -23.88 3.44 9.52
C PRO A 44 -22.58 4.22 9.73
N ALA A 45 -21.46 3.51 9.77
CA ALA A 45 -20.15 4.14 9.85
C ALA A 45 -20.10 5.26 8.80
N SER A 46 -19.79 6.49 9.23
CA SER A 46 -19.76 7.67 8.38
C SER A 46 -19.05 7.33 7.08
N LYS A 47 -19.66 7.63 5.94
CA LYS A 47 -19.04 7.46 4.64
C LYS A 47 -17.74 8.27 4.68
N ARG A 48 -16.60 7.60 4.81
CA ARG A 48 -15.30 8.26 4.62
C ARG A 48 -15.38 8.99 3.29
N ALA A 49 -15.07 10.29 3.31
CA ALA A 49 -14.92 11.05 2.09
C ALA A 49 -14.04 10.27 1.11
N PRO A 50 -14.37 10.22 -0.18
CA PRO A 50 -13.57 9.50 -1.15
C PRO A 50 -12.15 10.05 -1.05
N ARG A 51 -11.19 9.19 -0.71
CA ARG A 51 -9.78 9.57 -0.71
C ARG A 51 -9.45 9.96 -2.15
N LYS A 52 -8.97 11.18 -2.36
CA LYS A 52 -8.41 11.57 -3.65
C LYS A 52 -7.38 10.51 -4.02
N GLY A 53 -7.61 9.84 -5.15
CA GLY A 53 -6.68 8.83 -5.64
C GLY A 53 -5.31 9.45 -5.93
N PRO A 54 -4.26 8.63 -6.06
CA PRO A 54 -2.92 9.13 -6.42
C PRO A 54 -2.98 9.86 -7.75
N THR A 55 -2.25 10.97 -7.84
CA THR A 55 -2.15 11.80 -9.05
C THR A 55 -0.72 11.83 -9.57
N CYS A 56 -0.57 12.00 -10.87
CA CYS A 56 0.73 12.13 -11.52
C CYS A 56 1.43 13.42 -11.05
N ARG A 57 2.68 13.30 -10.63
CA ARG A 57 3.51 14.43 -10.17
C ARG A 57 3.85 15.43 -11.27
N VAL A 58 3.76 15.01 -12.57
CA VAL A 58 4.10 15.85 -13.72
C VAL A 58 2.88 16.56 -14.28
N CYS A 59 1.82 15.81 -14.62
CA CYS A 59 0.64 16.37 -15.31
C CYS A 59 -0.61 16.47 -14.42
N GLY A 60 -0.58 15.97 -13.19
CA GLY A 60 -1.72 15.99 -12.27
C GLY A 60 -2.84 14.98 -12.61
N SER A 61 -2.73 14.21 -13.69
CA SER A 61 -3.71 13.20 -14.09
C SER A 61 -3.83 12.11 -13.03
N ARG A 62 -5.04 11.56 -12.90
CA ARG A 62 -5.28 10.46 -11.94
C ARG A 62 -4.55 9.20 -12.38
N LEU A 63 -3.82 8.59 -11.45
CA LEU A 63 -3.14 7.32 -11.68
C LEU A 63 -4.09 6.16 -11.39
N ILE A 64 -4.29 5.29 -12.36
CA ILE A 64 -5.18 4.14 -12.31
C ILE A 64 -4.36 2.86 -12.22
N ASP A 65 -3.22 2.83 -12.91
CA ASP A 65 -2.33 1.68 -12.95
C ASP A 65 -1.46 1.58 -11.68
N ALA A 66 -1.23 0.34 -11.22
CA ALA A 66 -0.43 0.08 -10.04
C ALA A 66 1.04 0.50 -10.20
N THR A 67 1.60 0.35 -11.40
CA THR A 67 2.98 0.76 -11.71
C THR A 67 3.09 2.28 -11.75
N ALA A 68 2.15 2.96 -12.43
CA ALA A 68 2.07 4.40 -12.46
C ALA A 68 1.90 5.01 -11.06
N THR A 69 1.07 4.38 -10.22
CA THR A 69 0.88 4.79 -8.82
C THR A 69 2.17 4.67 -8.01
N LEU A 70 2.93 3.59 -8.21
CA LEU A 70 4.20 3.37 -7.53
C LEU A 70 5.26 4.39 -7.96
N LEU A 71 5.34 4.65 -9.26
CA LEU A 71 6.26 5.64 -9.83
C LEU A 71 5.82 7.09 -9.55
N GLY A 72 4.55 7.30 -9.17
CA GLY A 72 3.96 8.63 -9.02
C GLY A 72 3.81 9.40 -10.34
N ARG A 73 3.82 8.70 -11.48
CA ARG A 73 3.84 9.25 -12.83
C ARG A 73 3.01 8.39 -13.79
N CYS A 74 2.29 9.01 -14.72
CA CYS A 74 1.62 8.30 -15.81
C CYS A 74 2.60 7.88 -16.92
N ALA A 75 2.18 6.93 -17.74
CA ALA A 75 3.01 6.41 -18.84
C ALA A 75 3.30 7.47 -19.93
N ASP A 76 2.37 8.42 -20.12
CA ASP A 76 2.47 9.46 -21.16
C ASP A 76 3.42 10.62 -20.81
N CYS A 77 3.84 10.71 -19.53
CA CYS A 77 4.78 11.75 -19.13
C CYS A 77 6.23 11.30 -19.33
N PRO A 78 7.15 12.24 -19.64
CA PRO A 78 8.56 11.92 -19.80
C PRO A 78 9.13 11.24 -18.56
N SER A 79 10.01 10.27 -18.75
CA SER A 79 10.68 9.53 -17.69
C SER A 79 11.99 10.23 -17.34
N ASP A 80 12.17 10.47 -16.03
CA ASP A 80 13.45 10.92 -15.46
C ASP A 80 14.26 9.72 -14.91
N LEU A 81 14.01 8.52 -15.46
CA LEU A 81 14.65 7.30 -15.00
C LEU A 81 16.16 7.37 -15.23
N ASP A 82 16.91 7.26 -14.17
CA ASP A 82 18.34 7.08 -14.21
C ASP A 82 18.67 5.58 -14.36
N GLU A 83 19.00 5.17 -15.58
CA GLU A 83 19.32 3.76 -15.88
C GLU A 83 20.60 3.31 -15.17
N GLY A 84 21.59 4.18 -15.05
CA GLY A 84 22.83 3.89 -14.34
C GLY A 84 22.58 3.61 -12.85
N LEU A 85 21.79 4.47 -12.21
CA LEU A 85 21.37 4.26 -10.83
C LEU A 85 20.54 2.99 -10.67
N LEU A 86 19.65 2.67 -11.62
CA LEU A 86 18.85 1.45 -11.57
C LEU A 86 19.73 0.20 -11.62
N VAL A 87 20.76 0.18 -12.46
CA VAL A 87 21.74 -0.92 -12.54
C VAL A 87 22.49 -1.05 -11.21
N ALA A 88 23.00 0.03 -10.66
CA ALA A 88 23.71 0.03 -9.38
C ALA A 88 22.82 -0.47 -8.23
N LEU A 89 21.56 -0.05 -8.18
CA LEU A 89 20.58 -0.51 -7.18
C LEU A 89 20.28 -2.01 -7.30
N LYS A 90 20.19 -2.54 -8.52
CA LYS A 90 19.97 -3.99 -8.75
C LYS A 90 21.16 -4.80 -8.28
N GLU A 91 22.40 -4.35 -8.56
CA GLU A 91 23.63 -5.02 -8.13
C GLU A 91 23.75 -4.99 -6.60
N TRP A 92 23.57 -3.82 -6.00
CA TRP A 92 23.52 -3.66 -4.54
C TRP A 92 22.49 -4.61 -3.90
N ARG A 93 21.25 -4.63 -4.42
CA ARG A 93 20.18 -5.52 -3.92
C ARG A 93 20.60 -6.97 -3.97
N ARG A 94 21.24 -7.41 -5.08
CA ARG A 94 21.71 -8.78 -5.23
C ARG A 94 22.73 -9.12 -4.15
N THR A 95 23.73 -8.28 -3.96
CA THR A 95 24.77 -8.44 -2.92
C THR A 95 24.16 -8.55 -1.53
N ARG A 96 23.16 -7.70 -1.21
CA ARG A 96 22.46 -7.75 0.09
C ARG A 96 21.59 -9.00 0.26
N ALA A 97 20.91 -9.42 -0.77
CA ALA A 97 20.10 -10.64 -0.76
C ALA A 97 20.98 -11.88 -0.55
N ASP A 98 22.11 -11.97 -1.25
CA ASP A 98 23.07 -13.08 -1.13
C ASP A 98 23.70 -13.12 0.27
N SER A 99 24.11 -11.97 0.85
CA SER A 99 24.66 -11.89 2.20
C SER A 99 23.67 -12.35 3.29
N LYS A 100 22.38 -12.08 3.10
CA LYS A 100 21.31 -12.49 4.02
C LYS A 100 20.70 -13.84 3.71
N LYS A 101 21.10 -14.47 2.60
CA LYS A 101 20.53 -15.72 2.10
C LYS A 101 19.00 -15.65 1.91
N VAL A 102 18.52 -14.52 1.41
CA VAL A 102 17.10 -14.29 1.11
C VAL A 102 16.89 -13.96 -0.37
N PRO A 103 15.71 -14.22 -0.92
CA PRO A 103 15.39 -13.81 -2.29
C PRO A 103 15.48 -12.28 -2.46
N ALA A 104 15.97 -11.81 -3.60
CA ALA A 104 16.20 -10.39 -3.86
C ALA A 104 14.96 -9.50 -3.68
N PHE A 105 13.77 -10.00 -3.99
CA PHE A 105 12.51 -9.27 -3.84
C PHE A 105 12.13 -9.01 -2.37
N VAL A 106 12.68 -9.76 -1.43
CA VAL A 106 12.48 -9.55 0.01
C VAL A 106 13.16 -8.27 0.46
N VAL A 107 14.36 -7.98 -0.07
CA VAL A 107 15.08 -6.73 0.16
C VAL A 107 14.26 -5.58 -0.44
N PHE A 108 14.15 -5.51 -1.76
CA PHE A 108 13.28 -4.58 -2.48
C PHE A 108 12.71 -5.20 -3.74
N SER A 109 11.45 -4.87 -4.07
CA SER A 109 10.85 -5.27 -5.35
C SER A 109 11.44 -4.47 -6.52
N ASP A 110 11.38 -5.01 -7.74
CA ASP A 110 11.82 -4.28 -8.94
C ASP A 110 11.09 -2.95 -9.12
N LYS A 111 9.81 -2.92 -8.77
CA LYS A 111 9.00 -1.70 -8.79
C LYS A 111 9.50 -0.64 -7.81
N THR A 112 9.96 -1.06 -6.63
CA THR A 112 10.53 -0.15 -5.63
C THR A 112 11.87 0.43 -6.12
N LEU A 113 12.73 -0.40 -6.73
CA LEU A 113 14.00 0.08 -7.31
C LEU A 113 13.78 1.06 -8.46
N LEU A 114 12.79 0.80 -9.33
CA LEU A 114 12.40 1.74 -10.38
C LEU A 114 11.95 3.08 -9.79
N ALA A 115 11.12 3.05 -8.74
CA ALA A 115 10.66 4.27 -8.10
C ALA A 115 11.82 5.06 -7.44
N ILE A 116 12.78 4.37 -6.84
CA ILE A 116 13.99 5.01 -6.29
C ILE A 116 14.82 5.66 -7.41
N ALA A 117 15.07 4.94 -8.50
CA ALA A 117 15.86 5.44 -9.63
C ALA A 117 15.21 6.63 -10.34
N GLU A 118 13.88 6.70 -10.36
CA GLU A 118 13.13 7.79 -10.97
C GLU A 118 12.98 9.00 -10.05
N GLN A 119 12.73 8.78 -8.75
CA GLN A 119 12.49 9.86 -7.80
C GLN A 119 13.78 10.41 -7.17
N ARG A 120 14.86 9.64 -7.21
CA ARG A 120 16.18 9.99 -6.68
C ARG A 120 16.12 10.62 -5.29
N PRO A 121 15.60 9.90 -4.27
CA PRO A 121 15.45 10.44 -2.92
C PRO A 121 16.82 10.75 -2.31
N THR A 122 17.02 11.97 -1.83
CA THR A 122 18.28 12.43 -1.22
C THR A 122 18.28 12.37 0.30
N ASP A 123 17.10 12.11 0.89
CA ASP A 123 16.92 12.05 2.33
C ASP A 123 15.97 10.90 2.74
N SER A 124 15.95 10.58 4.03
CA SER A 124 15.16 9.51 4.59
C SER A 124 13.65 9.75 4.47
N ALA A 125 13.19 10.99 4.52
CA ALA A 125 11.79 11.33 4.42
C ALA A 125 11.26 11.10 3.00
N ALA A 126 12.02 11.51 1.99
CA ALA A 126 11.72 11.23 0.58
C ALA A 126 11.75 9.72 0.30
N LEU A 127 12.72 8.99 0.89
CA LEU A 127 12.84 7.55 0.68
C LEU A 127 11.63 6.78 1.26
N VAL A 128 11.15 7.15 2.46
CA VAL A 128 9.95 6.53 3.08
C VAL A 128 8.68 6.81 2.30
N SER A 129 8.60 7.93 1.59
CA SER A 129 7.42 8.26 0.77
C SER A 129 7.21 7.28 -0.39
N ILE A 130 8.27 6.55 -0.77
CA ILE A 130 8.21 5.53 -1.82
C ILE A 130 7.48 4.28 -1.31
N SER A 131 6.46 3.87 -2.05
CA SER A 131 5.69 2.67 -1.72
C SER A 131 6.57 1.42 -1.71
N GLY A 132 6.48 0.64 -0.64
CA GLY A 132 7.29 -0.57 -0.43
C GLY A 132 8.52 -0.35 0.46
N ILE A 133 8.76 0.89 0.93
CA ILE A 133 9.78 1.23 1.91
C ILE A 133 9.10 1.62 3.22
N GLY A 134 9.12 0.71 4.17
CA GLY A 134 8.63 0.95 5.53
C GLY A 134 9.78 1.28 6.49
N ALA A 135 9.45 1.68 7.72
CA ALA A 135 10.43 2.05 8.74
C ALA A 135 11.53 0.99 8.97
N ALA A 136 11.17 -0.30 8.94
CA ALA A 136 12.14 -1.38 9.09
C ALA A 136 13.18 -1.40 7.96
N LYS A 137 12.74 -1.26 6.70
CA LYS A 137 13.64 -1.23 5.54
C LYS A 137 14.44 0.06 5.46
N LEU A 138 13.86 1.17 5.92
CA LEU A 138 14.60 2.43 6.03
C LEU A 138 15.76 2.32 7.02
N ASN A 139 15.50 1.81 8.21
CA ASN A 139 16.54 1.63 9.24
C ASN A 139 17.62 0.65 8.81
N GLU A 140 17.29 -0.33 7.98
CA GLU A 140 18.20 -1.40 7.58
C GLU A 140 19.02 -1.05 6.34
N TYR A 141 18.43 -0.34 5.38
CA TYR A 141 19.00 -0.11 4.03
C TYR A 141 19.01 1.37 3.63
N GLY A 142 18.36 2.25 4.41
CA GLY A 142 18.14 3.64 4.00
C GLY A 142 19.41 4.41 3.70
N ASP A 143 20.40 4.34 4.59
CA ASP A 143 21.66 5.08 4.44
C ASP A 143 22.42 4.63 3.20
N GLU A 144 22.51 3.32 2.95
CA GLU A 144 23.20 2.78 1.78
C GLU A 144 22.53 3.18 0.47
N VAL A 145 21.19 3.14 0.43
CA VAL A 145 20.42 3.53 -0.75
C VAL A 145 20.58 5.03 -1.03
N ILE A 146 20.54 5.87 0.01
CA ILE A 146 20.74 7.32 -0.14
C ILE A 146 22.15 7.63 -0.64
N GLU A 147 23.16 6.92 -0.15
CA GLU A 147 24.55 7.06 -0.59
C GLU A 147 24.70 6.67 -2.07
N LEU A 148 24.09 5.56 -2.51
CA LEU A 148 24.06 5.17 -3.91
C LEU A 148 23.39 6.23 -4.80
N VAL A 149 22.27 6.79 -4.37
CA VAL A 149 21.56 7.84 -5.11
C VAL A 149 22.45 9.10 -5.23
N LYS A 150 23.12 9.50 -4.17
CA LYS A 150 24.03 10.66 -4.17
C LYS A 150 25.25 10.44 -5.08
N SER A 151 25.83 9.24 -5.04
CA SER A 151 27.00 8.92 -5.87
C SER A 151 26.66 8.86 -7.37
N ALA A 152 25.46 8.40 -7.73
CA ALA A 152 25.00 8.38 -9.12
C ALA A 152 24.71 9.79 -9.67
N GLY A 153 24.23 10.70 -8.80
CA GLY A 153 23.92 12.09 -9.19
C GLY A 153 25.15 12.98 -9.42
N GLN A 154 26.36 12.49 -9.17
CA GLN A 154 27.61 13.24 -9.36
C GLN A 154 28.33 12.92 -10.68
N LYS A 155 27.73 12.16 -11.57
CA LYS A 155 28.20 11.89 -12.93
C LYS A 155 27.42 12.74 -13.95
#